data_8a0261f865812b8a2d92dbb7a9426bff
#
_entry.id   8a0261f865812b8a2d92dbb7a9426bff
#
_cell.length_a   1.000
_cell.length_b   1.000
_cell.length_c   1.000
_cell.angle_alpha   90.00
_cell.angle_beta   90.00
_cell.angle_gamma   90.00
#
_symmetry.space_group_name_H-M   'P 1'
#
loop_
_entity.id
_entity.type
_entity.pdbx_description
1 polymer ?
#
loop_
_entity_poly.entity_id
_entity_poly.type
_entity_poly.pdbx_seq_one_letter_code
_entity_poly.pdbx_strand_id
1 'polypeptide(L)'
;MSNTNAIQTQNEQKYVGKGEFVLYLMGVFFYTTMTGMVGGNRNAYLVNVLRLPEEQTSLFNLLTTVIPFVLNFFIVMYIDGRRMGKGGKFRPIAMLVAVPMAIVMILSFWAPPGLSGTILFIYIVTIAVLWGVFCTFGNSINMVANVMTPNLKERDRVLSFRSISSAVGNSAPVAIVLVVGLIWNKDNTELINAVTGTSIRSVEGLQYIISAALCSVVGIITVLSGMKIVRERTVYTAEKKNPLVGFVDIIKNKYAWTIIISEFLKSFRGISTFMEAFIAAAVLGDISKKILFVLPVGIGTAVGMLVINFLLKKFDARQLYIASGIYSLCANCAAFGIGYLYFTTGNSILQIVFIVFLFLIGLQFGASNLLPSMFQADVLETIELKTGKRFDASFPFVISVGTLISGTIASTVAPLLLYGDGSIIGYIQPTDLVPNPVQSLGTKVTLLFFYTIMHGIMMFLAGVPFFFYKLTGKTKEEYHEAVLKQREEMAQKQA
;
A
#
# COMPACT_ATOMS: atom_id res chain seq x y z
N MET A 1 -23.98 6.51 38.17
CA MET A 1 -23.08 7.73 38.29
C MET A 1 -21.60 7.41 38.46
N SER A 2 -21.18 6.31 39.11
CA SER A 2 -19.75 5.97 39.28
C SER A 2 -19.03 5.55 37.99
N ASN A 3 -19.68 4.81 37.11
CA ASN A 3 -19.05 4.32 35.84
C ASN A 3 -18.88 5.44 34.80
N THR A 4 -19.75 6.42 34.74
CA THR A 4 -19.65 7.54 33.80
C THR A 4 -18.48 8.47 34.17
N ASN A 5 -18.25 8.70 35.48
CA ASN A 5 -17.10 9.45 35.94
C ASN A 5 -15.79 8.72 35.73
N ALA A 6 -15.75 7.39 35.87
CA ALA A 6 -14.55 6.59 35.58
C ALA A 6 -14.17 6.62 34.10
N ILE A 7 -15.16 6.55 33.19
CA ILE A 7 -14.95 6.64 31.74
C ILE A 7 -14.52 8.06 31.32
N GLN A 8 -15.11 9.10 31.92
CA GLN A 8 -14.67 10.48 31.67
C GLN A 8 -13.26 10.75 32.15
N THR A 9 -12.89 10.25 33.33
CA THR A 9 -11.53 10.40 33.88
C THR A 9 -10.49 9.65 33.03
N GLN A 10 -10.80 8.47 32.47
CA GLN A 10 -9.93 7.75 31.54
C GLN A 10 -9.72 8.51 30.22
N ASN A 11 -10.72 9.24 29.73
CA ASN A 11 -10.63 10.03 28.50
C ASN A 11 -9.85 11.35 28.66
N GLU A 12 -9.56 11.81 29.86
CA GLU A 12 -8.77 13.02 30.13
C GLU A 12 -7.30 12.71 30.42
N GLN A 13 -6.98 11.51 30.84
CA GLN A 13 -5.62 11.12 31.20
C GLN A 13 -4.79 10.76 29.95
N LYS A 14 -3.59 11.34 29.85
CA LYS A 14 -2.61 11.01 28.81
C LYS A 14 -1.74 9.84 29.27
N TYR A 15 -1.72 8.79 28.45
CA TYR A 15 -0.97 7.56 28.73
C TYR A 15 0.33 7.46 27.93
N VAL A 16 0.38 8.05 26.74
CA VAL A 16 1.52 7.94 25.82
C VAL A 16 2.45 9.15 26.00
N GLY A 17 3.68 8.89 26.41
CA GLY A 17 4.71 9.92 26.54
C GLY A 17 5.16 10.45 25.16
N LYS A 18 5.65 11.71 25.10
CA LYS A 18 6.13 12.31 23.86
C LYS A 18 7.25 11.48 23.19
N GLY A 19 8.21 11.00 23.96
CA GLY A 19 9.30 10.16 23.44
C GLY A 19 8.81 8.81 22.92
N GLU A 20 7.88 8.15 23.64
CA GLU A 20 7.24 6.90 23.21
C GLU A 20 6.50 7.11 21.90
N PHE A 21 5.75 8.21 21.76
CA PHE A 21 5.01 8.54 20.56
C PHE A 21 5.92 8.75 19.34
N VAL A 22 6.97 9.57 19.48
CA VAL A 22 7.90 9.86 18.38
C VAL A 22 8.65 8.60 17.95
N LEU A 23 9.19 7.82 18.89
CA LEU A 23 9.92 6.61 18.57
C LEU A 23 9.04 5.52 17.96
N TYR A 24 7.77 5.44 18.38
CA TYR A 24 6.77 4.60 17.72
C TYR A 24 6.58 5.00 16.26
N LEU A 25 6.36 6.29 15.99
CA LEU A 25 6.16 6.81 14.63
C LEU A 25 7.40 6.60 13.74
N MET A 26 8.60 6.79 14.29
CA MET A 26 9.85 6.47 13.57
C MET A 26 9.94 4.98 13.24
N GLY A 27 9.58 4.09 14.17
CA GLY A 27 9.52 2.65 13.91
C GLY A 27 8.55 2.30 12.78
N VAL A 28 7.36 2.91 12.78
CA VAL A 28 6.37 2.73 11.70
C VAL A 28 6.89 3.27 10.36
N PHE A 29 7.48 4.48 10.37
CA PHE A 29 8.04 5.11 9.17
C PHE A 29 9.06 4.17 8.50
N PHE A 30 10.05 3.67 9.24
CA PHE A 30 11.09 2.84 8.65
C PHE A 30 10.61 1.42 8.34
N TYR A 31 9.66 0.87 9.10
CA TYR A 31 8.99 -0.37 8.71
C TYR A 31 8.32 -0.22 7.34
N THR A 32 7.57 0.86 7.14
CA THR A 32 6.91 1.11 5.85
C THR A 32 7.87 1.53 4.76
N THR A 33 9.02 2.13 5.09
CA THR A 33 10.13 2.33 4.15
C THR A 33 10.67 0.98 3.64
N MET A 34 10.85 -0.01 4.52
CA MET A 34 11.26 -1.36 4.11
C MET A 34 10.22 -2.01 3.18
N THR A 35 8.94 -1.93 3.52
CA THR A 35 7.88 -2.50 2.66
C THR A 35 7.73 -1.75 1.34
N GLY A 36 7.88 -0.43 1.35
CA GLY A 36 7.87 0.42 0.16
C GLY A 36 9.05 0.15 -0.77
N MET A 37 10.24 -0.16 -0.22
CA MET A 37 11.43 -0.50 -1.02
C MET A 37 11.15 -1.72 -1.89
N VAL A 38 10.64 -2.80 -1.32
CA VAL A 38 10.31 -4.02 -2.06
C VAL A 38 9.09 -3.81 -2.96
N GLY A 39 8.01 -3.24 -2.44
CA GLY A 39 6.77 -3.03 -3.19
C GLY A 39 6.93 -2.12 -4.40
N GLY A 40 7.76 -1.08 -4.29
CA GLY A 40 7.95 -0.09 -5.34
C GLY A 40 9.03 -0.41 -6.38
N ASN A 41 9.99 -1.28 -6.06
CA ASN A 41 11.17 -1.47 -6.90
C ASN A 41 11.41 -2.92 -7.34
N ARG A 42 10.75 -3.91 -6.72
CA ARG A 42 10.97 -5.33 -7.03
C ARG A 42 10.70 -5.66 -8.51
N ASN A 43 9.60 -5.19 -9.06
CA ASN A 43 9.28 -5.47 -10.47
C ASN A 43 10.30 -4.86 -11.42
N ALA A 44 10.80 -3.66 -11.13
CA ALA A 44 11.86 -3.05 -11.91
C ALA A 44 13.17 -3.85 -11.81
N TYR A 45 13.50 -4.36 -10.64
CA TYR A 45 14.65 -5.24 -10.45
C TYR A 45 14.53 -6.54 -11.25
N LEU A 46 13.34 -7.20 -11.24
CA LEU A 46 13.10 -8.43 -12.00
C LEU A 46 13.24 -8.21 -13.52
N VAL A 47 12.70 -7.09 -14.03
CA VAL A 47 12.67 -6.79 -15.47
C VAL A 47 14.01 -6.25 -15.96
N ASN A 48 14.61 -5.28 -15.25
CA ASN A 48 15.79 -4.57 -15.77
C ASN A 48 17.12 -5.20 -15.34
N VAL A 49 17.18 -5.78 -14.12
CA VAL A 49 18.43 -6.36 -13.60
C VAL A 49 18.51 -7.85 -13.85
N LEU A 50 17.43 -8.59 -13.50
CA LEU A 50 17.40 -10.04 -13.71
C LEU A 50 16.99 -10.42 -15.14
N ARG A 51 16.34 -9.51 -15.86
CA ARG A 51 15.90 -9.68 -17.26
C ARG A 51 15.07 -10.94 -17.45
N LEU A 52 14.15 -11.15 -16.51
CA LEU A 52 13.25 -12.31 -16.60
C LEU A 52 12.32 -12.16 -17.79
N PRO A 53 12.01 -13.27 -18.50
CA PRO A 53 10.95 -13.29 -19.49
C PRO A 53 9.60 -12.88 -18.90
N GLU A 54 8.71 -12.33 -19.73
CA GLU A 54 7.39 -11.86 -19.30
C GLU A 54 6.55 -12.94 -18.63
N GLU A 55 6.59 -14.16 -19.15
CA GLU A 55 5.89 -15.31 -18.59
C GLU A 55 6.39 -15.65 -17.18
N GLN A 56 7.71 -15.63 -16.98
CA GLN A 56 8.32 -15.90 -15.67
C GLN A 56 8.01 -14.77 -14.68
N THR A 57 8.01 -13.51 -15.12
CA THR A 57 7.64 -12.37 -14.27
C THR A 57 6.17 -12.43 -13.89
N SER A 58 5.30 -12.84 -14.81
CA SER A 58 3.87 -13.03 -14.56
C SER A 58 3.63 -14.18 -13.58
N LEU A 59 4.29 -15.32 -13.79
CA LEU A 59 4.21 -16.47 -12.88
C LEU A 59 4.78 -16.12 -11.48
N PHE A 60 5.88 -15.38 -11.44
CA PHE A 60 6.43 -14.87 -10.18
C PHE A 60 5.39 -14.03 -9.41
N ASN A 61 4.75 -13.06 -10.07
CA ASN A 61 3.74 -12.20 -9.44
C ASN A 61 2.53 -13.01 -8.95
N LEU A 62 2.09 -14.00 -9.72
CA LEU A 62 1.02 -14.92 -9.31
C LEU A 62 1.41 -15.70 -8.05
N LEU A 63 2.54 -16.40 -8.07
CA LEU A 63 2.98 -17.25 -6.96
C LEU A 63 3.24 -16.43 -5.69
N THR A 64 3.90 -15.28 -5.82
CA THR A 64 4.25 -14.41 -4.69
C THR A 64 3.07 -13.61 -4.14
N THR A 65 1.93 -13.62 -4.79
CA THR A 65 0.68 -13.08 -4.29
C THR A 65 -0.16 -14.17 -3.62
N VAL A 66 -0.34 -15.31 -4.29
CA VAL A 66 -1.24 -16.38 -3.81
C VAL A 66 -0.65 -17.14 -2.62
N ILE A 67 0.64 -17.54 -2.71
CA ILE A 67 1.25 -18.35 -1.63
C ILE A 67 1.31 -17.59 -0.29
N PRO A 68 1.82 -16.34 -0.23
CA PRO A 68 1.79 -15.58 1.01
C PRO A 68 0.37 -15.33 1.53
N PHE A 69 -0.62 -15.13 0.65
CA PHE A 69 -2.00 -14.94 1.09
C PHE A 69 -2.53 -16.15 1.87
N VAL A 70 -2.31 -17.36 1.36
CA VAL A 70 -2.70 -18.60 2.06
C VAL A 70 -1.96 -18.74 3.39
N LEU A 71 -0.65 -18.49 3.39
CA LEU A 71 0.15 -18.54 4.61
C LEU A 71 -0.25 -17.48 5.63
N ASN A 72 -0.60 -16.28 5.17
CA ASN A 72 -1.03 -15.17 6.00
C ASN A 72 -2.30 -15.49 6.79
N PHE A 73 -3.20 -16.28 6.22
CA PHE A 73 -4.39 -16.75 6.95
C PHE A 73 -3.99 -17.46 8.25
N PHE A 74 -3.04 -18.40 8.18
CA PHE A 74 -2.55 -19.12 9.35
C PHE A 74 -1.76 -18.22 10.30
N ILE A 75 -0.96 -17.30 9.78
CA ILE A 75 -0.17 -16.35 10.57
C ILE A 75 -1.08 -15.41 11.36
N VAL A 76 -2.12 -14.87 10.75
CA VAL A 76 -3.10 -14.01 11.43
C VAL A 76 -3.83 -14.78 12.52
N MET A 77 -4.25 -16.02 12.25
CA MET A 77 -4.84 -16.89 13.28
C MET A 77 -3.88 -17.12 14.46
N TYR A 78 -2.59 -17.33 14.18
CA TYR A 78 -1.57 -17.48 15.22
C TYR A 78 -1.42 -16.20 16.04
N ILE A 79 -1.30 -15.03 15.40
CA ILE A 79 -1.18 -13.74 16.08
C ILE A 79 -2.41 -13.47 16.94
N ASP A 80 -3.61 -13.72 16.42
CA ASP A 80 -4.86 -13.46 17.15
C ASP A 80 -5.07 -14.44 18.31
N GLY A 81 -4.66 -15.69 18.16
CA GLY A 81 -4.74 -16.71 19.21
C GLY A 81 -3.73 -16.54 20.35
N ARG A 82 -2.70 -15.68 20.15
CA ARG A 82 -1.64 -15.49 21.15
C ARG A 82 -2.16 -14.71 22.35
N ARG A 83 -1.88 -15.20 23.56
CA ARG A 83 -2.19 -14.51 24.82
C ARG A 83 -1.22 -13.34 25.04
N MET A 84 -1.69 -12.29 25.69
CA MET A 84 -0.87 -11.16 26.09
C MET A 84 0.11 -11.61 27.19
N GLY A 85 1.41 -11.53 26.91
CA GLY A 85 2.48 -11.82 27.87
C GLY A 85 2.97 -10.57 28.59
N LYS A 86 3.96 -10.70 29.47
CA LYS A 86 4.60 -9.57 30.18
C LYS A 86 5.17 -8.49 29.23
N GLY A 87 5.54 -8.85 27.99
CA GLY A 87 6.06 -7.92 26.97
C GLY A 87 5.02 -7.38 26.01
N GLY A 88 3.74 -7.70 26.19
CA GLY A 88 2.65 -7.40 25.24
C GLY A 88 2.36 -8.55 24.27
N LYS A 89 1.43 -8.33 23.35
CA LYS A 89 1.01 -9.29 22.32
C LYS A 89 1.75 -9.06 20.99
N PHE A 90 1.75 -7.84 20.50
CA PHE A 90 2.23 -7.45 19.16
C PHE A 90 3.70 -7.02 19.15
N ARG A 91 4.14 -6.30 20.19
CA ARG A 91 5.48 -5.76 20.34
C ARG A 91 6.58 -6.83 20.24
N PRO A 92 6.51 -7.99 20.94
CA PRO A 92 7.55 -9.02 20.82
C PRO A 92 7.66 -9.62 19.43
N ILE A 93 6.53 -9.74 18.71
CA ILE A 93 6.49 -10.24 17.33
C ILE A 93 7.22 -9.27 16.41
N ALA A 94 6.89 -7.97 16.48
CA ALA A 94 7.52 -6.94 15.66
C ALA A 94 9.06 -6.89 15.89
N MET A 95 9.50 -7.01 17.14
CA MET A 95 10.94 -7.05 17.48
C MET A 95 11.64 -8.30 16.93
N LEU A 96 11.03 -9.47 17.06
CA LEU A 96 11.62 -10.75 16.62
C LEU A 96 11.79 -10.78 15.11
N VAL A 97 10.84 -10.22 14.37
CA VAL A 97 10.80 -10.29 12.90
C VAL A 97 11.61 -9.19 12.23
N ALA A 98 11.96 -8.12 12.93
CA ALA A 98 12.69 -6.99 12.35
C ALA A 98 14.00 -7.39 11.66
N VAL A 99 14.82 -8.24 12.29
CA VAL A 99 16.10 -8.68 11.72
C VAL A 99 15.93 -9.65 10.55
N PRO A 100 15.15 -10.75 10.66
CA PRO A 100 14.90 -11.64 9.52
C PRO A 100 14.27 -10.90 8.32
N MET A 101 13.36 -9.98 8.56
CA MET A 101 12.73 -9.17 7.52
C MET A 101 13.75 -8.31 6.77
N ALA A 102 14.67 -7.68 7.49
CA ALA A 102 15.73 -6.87 6.90
C ALA A 102 16.70 -7.70 6.03
N ILE A 103 17.07 -8.89 6.49
CA ILE A 103 17.91 -9.82 5.73
C ILE A 103 17.20 -10.22 4.44
N VAL A 104 15.93 -10.64 4.50
CA VAL A 104 15.17 -11.06 3.34
C VAL A 104 14.94 -9.89 2.38
N MET A 105 14.83 -8.64 2.87
CA MET A 105 14.77 -7.46 2.02
C MET A 105 16.04 -7.29 1.19
N ILE A 106 17.21 -7.41 1.78
CA ILE A 106 18.49 -7.33 1.05
C ILE A 106 18.57 -8.47 0.02
N LEU A 107 18.21 -9.69 0.41
CA LEU A 107 18.21 -10.85 -0.50
C LEU A 107 17.19 -10.69 -1.65
N SER A 108 16.14 -9.90 -1.46
CA SER A 108 15.16 -9.60 -2.52
C SER A 108 15.77 -8.79 -3.69
N PHE A 109 16.88 -8.09 -3.46
CA PHE A 109 17.59 -7.30 -4.45
C PHE A 109 19.01 -7.83 -4.73
N TRP A 110 19.34 -8.99 -4.18
CA TRP A 110 20.63 -9.64 -4.44
C TRP A 110 20.40 -11.05 -4.94
N ALA A 111 20.70 -11.26 -6.22
CA ALA A 111 20.69 -12.59 -6.83
C ALA A 111 22.11 -12.89 -7.34
N PRO A 112 22.80 -13.91 -6.79
CA PRO A 112 24.14 -14.26 -7.21
C PRO A 112 24.25 -14.47 -8.72
N PRO A 113 25.31 -14.00 -9.41
CA PRO A 113 25.48 -14.14 -10.86
C PRO A 113 25.53 -15.59 -11.33
N GLY A 114 26.00 -16.51 -10.50
CA GLY A 114 26.05 -17.95 -10.81
C GLY A 114 24.67 -18.64 -10.86
N LEU A 115 23.61 -17.99 -10.41
CA LEU A 115 22.25 -18.52 -10.51
C LEU A 115 21.63 -18.12 -11.85
N SER A 116 21.11 -19.09 -12.59
CA SER A 116 20.46 -18.88 -13.88
C SER A 116 19.26 -19.81 -14.06
N GLY A 117 18.40 -19.51 -15.03
CA GLY A 117 17.26 -20.33 -15.39
C GLY A 117 16.34 -20.68 -14.22
N THR A 118 15.95 -21.94 -14.11
CA THR A 118 15.01 -22.44 -13.10
C THR A 118 15.50 -22.24 -11.67
N ILE A 119 16.81 -22.37 -11.43
CA ILE A 119 17.38 -22.22 -10.07
C ILE A 119 17.24 -20.77 -9.60
N LEU A 120 17.52 -19.80 -10.47
CA LEU A 120 17.29 -18.39 -10.19
C LEU A 120 15.81 -18.12 -9.90
N PHE A 121 14.90 -18.69 -10.71
CA PHE A 121 13.47 -18.50 -10.51
C PHE A 121 13.00 -19.03 -9.15
N ILE A 122 13.41 -20.25 -8.78
CA ILE A 122 13.09 -20.83 -7.46
C ILE A 122 13.63 -19.95 -6.34
N TYR A 123 14.87 -19.46 -6.46
CA TYR A 123 15.47 -18.56 -5.46
C TYR A 123 14.64 -17.31 -5.25
N ILE A 124 14.32 -16.56 -6.32
CA ILE A 124 13.59 -15.29 -6.19
C ILE A 124 12.15 -15.50 -5.67
N VAL A 125 11.47 -16.57 -6.08
CA VAL A 125 10.13 -16.92 -5.57
C VAL A 125 10.21 -17.24 -4.08
N THR A 126 11.17 -18.04 -3.66
CA THR A 126 11.35 -18.41 -2.24
C THR A 126 11.59 -17.18 -1.37
N ILE A 127 12.52 -16.29 -1.78
CA ILE A 127 12.79 -15.05 -1.06
C ILE A 127 11.55 -14.15 -1.01
N ALA A 128 10.79 -14.04 -2.09
CA ALA A 128 9.59 -13.21 -2.13
C ALA A 128 8.44 -13.77 -1.28
N VAL A 129 8.29 -15.09 -1.19
CA VAL A 129 7.34 -15.74 -0.28
C VAL A 129 7.74 -15.50 1.18
N LEU A 130 9.02 -15.67 1.53
CA LEU A 130 9.54 -15.36 2.87
C LEU A 130 9.32 -13.89 3.22
N TRP A 131 9.54 -12.98 2.26
CA TRP A 131 9.24 -11.56 2.43
C TRP A 131 7.76 -11.34 2.79
N GLY A 132 6.82 -11.95 2.08
CA GLY A 132 5.38 -11.85 2.36
C GLY A 132 5.02 -12.33 3.76
N VAL A 133 5.60 -13.46 4.20
CA VAL A 133 5.43 -14.02 5.54
C VAL A 133 5.95 -13.04 6.61
N PHE A 134 7.17 -12.55 6.46
CA PHE A 134 7.75 -11.63 7.45
C PHE A 134 7.06 -10.27 7.47
N CYS A 135 6.57 -9.76 6.32
CA CYS A 135 5.72 -8.56 6.28
C CYS A 135 4.45 -8.72 7.09
N THR A 136 3.81 -9.89 7.04
CA THR A 136 2.57 -10.15 7.80
C THR A 136 2.83 -10.14 9.30
N PHE A 137 3.90 -10.78 9.75
CA PHE A 137 4.33 -10.68 11.15
C PHE A 137 4.75 -9.26 11.53
N GLY A 138 5.52 -8.59 10.66
CA GLY A 138 6.00 -7.22 10.86
C GLY A 138 4.86 -6.20 10.96
N ASN A 139 3.72 -6.45 10.31
CA ASN A 139 2.54 -5.60 10.41
C ASN A 139 1.99 -5.50 11.85
N SER A 140 2.44 -6.37 12.76
CA SER A 140 2.18 -6.25 14.20
C SER A 140 2.56 -4.87 14.75
N ILE A 141 3.56 -4.17 14.16
CA ILE A 141 3.93 -2.80 14.55
C ILE A 141 2.75 -1.82 14.37
N ASN A 142 1.96 -1.98 13.32
CA ASN A 142 0.78 -1.17 13.06
C ASN A 142 -0.37 -1.48 14.05
N MET A 143 -0.47 -2.72 14.52
CA MET A 143 -1.48 -3.14 15.48
C MET A 143 -1.21 -2.61 16.89
N VAL A 144 0.05 -2.31 17.23
CA VAL A 144 0.42 -1.72 18.52
C VAL A 144 -0.32 -0.40 18.80
N ALA A 145 -0.57 0.42 17.78
CA ALA A 145 -1.33 1.68 17.93
C ALA A 145 -2.69 1.50 18.60
N ASN A 146 -3.35 0.38 18.33
CA ASN A 146 -4.69 0.10 18.87
C ASN A 146 -4.67 -0.24 20.38
N VAL A 147 -3.52 -0.63 20.92
CA VAL A 147 -3.34 -1.11 22.29
C VAL A 147 -2.41 -0.24 23.14
N MET A 148 -1.84 0.84 22.57
CA MET A 148 -0.94 1.74 23.29
C MET A 148 -1.64 2.55 24.40
N THR A 149 -2.92 2.91 24.19
CA THR A 149 -3.66 3.75 25.10
C THR A 149 -5.13 3.35 25.19
N PRO A 150 -5.73 3.36 26.41
CA PRO A 150 -7.18 3.19 26.57
C PRO A 150 -7.97 4.47 26.26
N ASN A 151 -7.32 5.65 26.20
CA ASN A 151 -7.96 6.93 25.90
C ASN A 151 -8.29 7.00 24.40
N LEU A 152 -9.58 7.11 24.05
CA LEU A 152 -10.06 7.13 22.68
C LEU A 152 -9.50 8.30 21.86
N LYS A 153 -9.48 9.52 22.43
CA LYS A 153 -8.96 10.72 21.75
C LYS A 153 -7.46 10.61 21.47
N GLU A 154 -6.71 10.09 22.44
CA GLU A 154 -5.28 9.86 22.28
C GLU A 154 -5.00 8.76 21.25
N ARG A 155 -5.79 7.67 21.26
CA ARG A 155 -5.71 6.58 20.29
C ARG A 155 -5.97 7.07 18.87
N ASP A 156 -7.01 7.87 18.66
CA ASP A 156 -7.32 8.43 17.34
C ASP A 156 -6.20 9.32 16.83
N ARG A 157 -5.55 10.07 17.72
CA ARG A 157 -4.36 10.86 17.40
C ARG A 157 -3.19 9.94 17.00
N VAL A 158 -2.92 8.88 17.76
CA VAL A 158 -1.85 7.92 17.44
C VAL A 158 -2.11 7.27 16.08
N LEU A 159 -3.34 6.84 15.80
CA LEU A 159 -3.74 6.23 14.54
C LEU A 159 -3.59 7.17 13.34
N SER A 160 -3.97 8.45 13.51
CA SER A 160 -3.83 9.46 12.46
C SER A 160 -2.36 9.72 12.10
N PHE A 161 -1.51 9.97 13.11
CA PHE A 161 -0.09 10.19 12.88
C PHE A 161 0.63 8.93 12.38
N ARG A 162 0.23 7.74 12.82
CA ARG A 162 0.70 6.47 12.27
C ARG A 162 0.43 6.39 10.77
N SER A 163 -0.79 6.74 10.34
CA SER A 163 -1.17 6.70 8.92
C SER A 163 -0.33 7.65 8.07
N ILE A 164 -0.08 8.87 8.58
CA ILE A 164 0.80 9.85 7.93
C ILE A 164 2.23 9.30 7.85
N SER A 165 2.76 8.83 8.97
CA SER A 165 4.11 8.24 9.05
C SER A 165 4.28 7.07 8.09
N SER A 166 3.27 6.20 8.00
CA SER A 166 3.24 5.06 7.08
C SER A 166 3.21 5.51 5.61
N ALA A 167 2.42 6.52 5.26
CA ALA A 167 2.32 7.02 3.89
C ALA A 167 3.65 7.64 3.43
N VAL A 168 4.25 8.49 4.26
CA VAL A 168 5.54 9.13 3.96
C VAL A 168 6.66 8.07 3.90
N GLY A 169 6.68 7.13 4.84
CA GLY A 169 7.64 6.03 4.87
C GLY A 169 7.57 5.14 3.63
N ASN A 170 6.38 4.84 3.14
CA ASN A 170 6.20 4.04 1.92
C ASN A 170 6.76 4.72 0.66
N SER A 171 6.80 6.05 0.64
CA SER A 171 7.35 6.84 -0.48
C SER A 171 8.85 7.12 -0.35
N ALA A 172 9.42 7.02 0.85
CA ALA A 172 10.84 7.32 1.12
C ALA A 172 11.84 6.51 0.27
N PRO A 173 11.64 5.22 -0.05
CA PRO A 173 12.57 4.46 -0.88
C PRO A 173 12.82 5.05 -2.25
N VAL A 174 11.85 5.76 -2.82
CA VAL A 174 12.00 6.40 -4.13
C VAL A 174 13.09 7.48 -4.08
N ALA A 175 13.13 8.27 -2.99
CA ALA A 175 14.17 9.26 -2.76
C ALA A 175 15.53 8.59 -2.47
N ILE A 176 15.55 7.50 -1.71
CA ILE A 176 16.78 6.76 -1.38
C ILE A 176 17.41 6.18 -2.64
N VAL A 177 16.62 5.53 -3.49
CA VAL A 177 17.11 4.97 -4.77
C VAL A 177 17.62 6.06 -5.70
N LEU A 178 16.98 7.24 -5.73
CA LEU A 178 17.45 8.38 -6.49
C LEU A 178 18.83 8.85 -6.00
N VAL A 179 18.98 9.07 -4.69
CA VAL A 179 20.26 9.55 -4.12
C VAL A 179 21.39 8.55 -4.37
N VAL A 180 21.11 7.26 -4.17
CA VAL A 180 22.07 6.20 -4.48
C VAL A 180 22.39 6.18 -5.97
N GLY A 181 21.40 6.36 -6.86
CA GLY A 181 21.58 6.44 -8.31
C GLY A 181 22.43 7.63 -8.77
N LEU A 182 22.38 8.75 -8.06
CA LEU A 182 23.25 9.91 -8.35
C LEU A 182 24.73 9.65 -7.99
N ILE A 183 24.98 8.78 -6.99
CA ILE A 183 26.33 8.40 -6.57
C ILE A 183 26.89 7.31 -7.49
N TRP A 184 26.08 6.31 -7.81
CA TRP A 184 26.46 5.18 -8.67
C TRP A 184 25.71 5.27 -10.00
N ASN A 185 26.25 6.08 -10.92
CA ASN A 185 25.67 6.24 -12.25
C ASN A 185 25.89 4.98 -13.09
N LYS A 186 24.81 4.40 -13.60
CA LYS A 186 24.83 3.18 -14.42
C LYS A 186 25.47 3.37 -15.81
N ASP A 187 25.69 4.61 -16.24
CA ASP A 187 26.38 4.93 -17.50
C ASP A 187 27.90 5.05 -17.32
N ASN A 188 28.43 4.91 -16.10
CA ASN A 188 29.85 4.96 -15.83
C ASN A 188 30.55 3.68 -16.25
N THR A 189 31.34 3.73 -17.32
CA THR A 189 32.03 2.56 -17.91
C THR A 189 33.02 1.92 -16.91
N GLU A 190 33.72 2.68 -16.10
CA GLU A 190 34.66 2.14 -15.10
C GLU A 190 33.89 1.37 -14.03
N LEU A 191 32.79 1.91 -13.56
CA LEU A 191 31.94 1.27 -12.57
C LEU A 191 31.27 0.01 -13.15
N ILE A 192 30.82 0.05 -14.41
CA ILE A 192 30.28 -1.12 -15.10
C ILE A 192 31.34 -2.23 -15.15
N ASN A 193 32.56 -1.94 -15.55
CA ASN A 193 33.67 -2.90 -15.64
C ASN A 193 34.05 -3.45 -14.26
N ALA A 194 34.06 -2.60 -13.22
CA ALA A 194 34.34 -3.01 -11.84
C ALA A 194 33.25 -3.93 -11.25
N VAL A 195 31.99 -3.73 -11.61
CA VAL A 195 30.86 -4.55 -11.13
C VAL A 195 30.73 -5.85 -11.93
N THR A 196 31.07 -5.83 -13.23
CA THR A 196 31.02 -7.03 -14.09
C THR A 196 32.06 -8.05 -13.61
N GLY A 197 31.59 -9.26 -13.25
CA GLY A 197 32.44 -10.32 -12.70
C GLY A 197 32.48 -10.36 -11.16
N THR A 198 31.86 -9.41 -10.47
CA THR A 198 31.64 -9.48 -9.03
C THR A 198 30.40 -10.28 -8.70
N SER A 199 30.01 -10.37 -7.41
CA SER A 199 28.72 -10.96 -6.97
C SER A 199 27.49 -10.09 -7.29
N ILE A 200 27.63 -9.09 -8.15
CA ILE A 200 26.59 -8.12 -8.49
C ILE A 200 26.38 -8.12 -10.01
N ARG A 201 25.13 -8.23 -10.46
CA ARG A 201 24.77 -8.42 -11.86
C ARG A 201 24.91 -7.19 -12.75
N SER A 202 24.71 -5.98 -12.16
CA SER A 202 24.79 -4.73 -12.88
C SER A 202 24.92 -3.54 -11.91
N VAL A 203 25.29 -2.35 -12.42
CA VAL A 203 25.33 -1.13 -11.63
C VAL A 203 23.95 -0.76 -11.07
N GLU A 204 22.88 -0.98 -11.84
CA GLU A 204 21.50 -0.80 -11.34
C GLU A 204 21.19 -1.80 -10.21
N GLY A 205 21.64 -3.06 -10.32
CA GLY A 205 21.56 -4.04 -9.25
C GLY A 205 22.29 -3.59 -7.98
N LEU A 206 23.49 -2.98 -8.13
CA LEU A 206 24.24 -2.40 -7.02
C LEU A 206 23.46 -1.28 -6.32
N GLN A 207 22.82 -0.39 -7.08
CA GLN A 207 22.00 0.70 -6.55
C GLN A 207 20.85 0.16 -5.69
N TYR A 208 20.16 -0.89 -6.15
CA TYR A 208 19.08 -1.53 -5.39
C TYR A 208 19.58 -2.22 -4.12
N ILE A 209 20.71 -2.94 -4.18
CA ILE A 209 21.30 -3.62 -3.01
C ILE A 209 21.69 -2.60 -1.94
N ILE A 210 22.38 -1.52 -2.32
CA ILE A 210 22.79 -0.46 -1.39
C ILE A 210 21.57 0.22 -0.78
N SER A 211 20.57 0.56 -1.60
CA SER A 211 19.34 1.18 -1.12
C SER A 211 18.60 0.27 -0.13
N ALA A 212 18.51 -1.03 -0.43
CA ALA A 212 17.92 -2.03 0.47
C ALA A 212 18.72 -2.17 1.77
N ALA A 213 20.06 -2.20 1.70
CA ALA A 213 20.91 -2.27 2.88
C ALA A 213 20.75 -1.05 3.80
N LEU A 214 20.72 0.17 3.23
CA LEU A 214 20.48 1.39 3.99
C LEU A 214 19.12 1.37 4.68
N CYS A 215 18.04 1.04 3.94
CA CYS A 215 16.71 0.91 4.51
C CYS A 215 16.66 -0.16 5.60
N SER A 216 17.37 -1.28 5.43
CA SER A 216 17.41 -2.38 6.40
C SER A 216 18.09 -1.97 7.69
N VAL A 217 19.29 -1.40 7.64
CA VAL A 217 20.05 -1.01 8.83
C VAL A 217 19.28 0.01 9.66
N VAL A 218 18.81 1.07 9.02
CA VAL A 218 18.04 2.10 9.73
C VAL A 218 16.70 1.55 10.21
N GLY A 219 16.06 0.67 9.42
CA GLY A 219 14.81 0.00 9.76
C GLY A 219 14.95 -0.87 11.02
N ILE A 220 15.98 -1.71 11.12
CA ILE A 220 16.21 -2.53 12.31
C ILE A 220 16.39 -1.65 13.56
N ILE A 221 17.28 -0.64 13.49
CA ILE A 221 17.59 0.24 14.61
C ILE A 221 16.31 0.94 15.12
N THR A 222 15.51 1.50 14.21
CA THR A 222 14.33 2.28 14.58
C THR A 222 13.16 1.42 15.03
N VAL A 223 12.93 0.27 14.39
CA VAL A 223 11.88 -0.68 14.83
C VAL A 223 12.21 -1.25 16.19
N LEU A 224 13.45 -1.68 16.42
CA LEU A 224 13.85 -2.25 17.72
C LEU A 224 13.82 -1.20 18.83
N SER A 225 14.34 0.01 18.60
CA SER A 225 14.32 1.09 19.60
C SER A 225 12.90 1.56 19.89
N GLY A 226 12.07 1.74 18.87
CA GLY A 226 10.66 2.11 19.01
C GLY A 226 9.89 1.06 19.81
N MET A 227 10.00 -0.21 19.42
CA MET A 227 9.28 -1.29 20.09
C MET A 227 9.80 -1.58 21.51
N LYS A 228 11.06 -1.25 21.83
CA LYS A 228 11.61 -1.39 23.19
C LYS A 228 10.95 -0.43 24.19
N ILE A 229 10.59 0.76 23.77
CA ILE A 229 10.06 1.83 24.62
C ILE A 229 8.53 1.79 24.68
N VAL A 230 7.86 1.43 23.60
CA VAL A 230 6.41 1.35 23.51
C VAL A 230 5.82 0.35 24.51
N ARG A 231 4.68 0.68 25.12
CA ARG A 231 3.95 -0.18 26.04
C ARG A 231 2.55 -0.45 25.53
N GLU A 232 2.15 -1.72 25.54
CA GLU A 232 0.77 -2.14 25.27
C GLU A 232 -0.02 -2.07 26.59
N ARG A 233 -0.99 -1.15 26.66
CA ARG A 233 -1.74 -0.85 27.91
C ARG A 233 -3.16 -1.37 27.89
N THR A 234 -3.73 -1.58 26.68
CA THR A 234 -5.10 -2.05 26.54
C THR A 234 -5.12 -3.56 26.41
N VAL A 235 -5.74 -4.25 27.37
CA VAL A 235 -5.93 -5.70 27.33
C VAL A 235 -7.23 -5.98 26.60
N TYR A 236 -7.17 -6.56 25.41
CA TYR A 236 -8.34 -7.15 24.75
C TYR A 236 -8.52 -8.58 25.25
N THR A 237 -9.57 -8.83 26.02
CA THR A 237 -10.10 -10.19 26.18
C THR A 237 -10.75 -10.56 24.85
N ALA A 238 -9.97 -11.14 23.95
CA ALA A 238 -10.50 -11.65 22.71
C ALA A 238 -11.34 -12.89 23.03
N GLU A 239 -12.66 -12.75 23.11
CA GLU A 239 -13.52 -13.90 22.85
C GLU A 239 -13.11 -14.46 21.48
N LYS A 240 -12.83 -15.77 21.41
CA LYS A 240 -12.56 -16.48 20.16
C LYS A 240 -13.82 -16.41 19.28
N LYS A 241 -14.00 -15.30 18.56
CA LYS A 241 -15.07 -15.17 17.57
C LYS A 241 -14.61 -15.92 16.32
N ASN A 242 -15.43 -16.85 15.87
CA ASN A 242 -15.15 -17.55 14.61
C ASN A 242 -15.32 -16.53 13.45
N PRO A 243 -14.24 -16.12 12.75
CA PRO A 243 -14.31 -15.10 11.70
C PRO A 243 -15.19 -15.54 10.53
N LEU A 244 -15.42 -16.85 10.34
CA LEU A 244 -16.24 -17.40 9.27
C LEU A 244 -17.73 -17.05 9.42
N VAL A 245 -18.23 -16.87 10.65
CA VAL A 245 -19.65 -16.51 10.87
C VAL A 245 -19.91 -15.09 10.39
N GLY A 246 -19.00 -14.15 10.69
CA GLY A 246 -19.10 -12.77 10.21
C GLY A 246 -19.02 -12.64 8.69
N PHE A 247 -18.29 -13.54 8.03
CA PHE A 247 -18.15 -13.58 6.57
C PHE A 247 -19.50 -13.76 5.85
N VAL A 248 -20.32 -14.70 6.31
CA VAL A 248 -21.64 -14.99 5.71
C VAL A 248 -22.59 -13.80 5.87
N ASP A 249 -22.59 -13.17 7.05
CA ASP A 249 -23.47 -12.02 7.33
C ASP A 249 -23.09 -10.79 6.50
N ILE A 250 -21.80 -10.59 6.26
CA ILE A 250 -21.28 -9.52 5.40
C ILE A 250 -21.73 -9.75 3.94
N ILE A 251 -21.54 -10.97 3.41
CA ILE A 251 -21.92 -11.30 2.02
C ILE A 251 -23.44 -11.19 1.81
N LYS A 252 -24.26 -11.46 2.82
CA LYS A 252 -25.73 -11.28 2.74
C LYS A 252 -26.16 -9.82 2.77
N ASN A 253 -25.26 -8.88 3.13
CA ASN A 253 -25.61 -7.47 3.20
C ASN A 253 -25.46 -6.79 1.84
N LYS A 254 -26.57 -6.24 1.31
CA LYS A 254 -26.58 -5.56 0.00
C LYS A 254 -25.65 -4.34 -0.09
N TYR A 255 -25.46 -3.62 1.02
CA TYR A 255 -24.59 -2.44 1.05
C TYR A 255 -23.10 -2.82 1.06
N ALA A 256 -22.76 -3.98 1.63
CA ALA A 256 -21.40 -4.50 1.61
C ALA A 256 -20.92 -4.77 0.18
N TRP A 257 -21.78 -5.27 -0.69
CA TRP A 257 -21.45 -5.53 -2.09
C TRP A 257 -21.01 -4.28 -2.86
N THR A 258 -21.60 -3.13 -2.57
CA THR A 258 -21.19 -1.86 -3.19
C THR A 258 -19.72 -1.57 -2.93
N ILE A 259 -19.27 -1.77 -1.68
CA ILE A 259 -17.88 -1.54 -1.27
C ILE A 259 -16.97 -2.62 -1.85
N ILE A 260 -17.37 -3.89 -1.77
CA ILE A 260 -16.59 -5.04 -2.28
C ILE A 260 -16.32 -4.88 -3.78
N ILE A 261 -17.36 -4.56 -4.58
CA ILE A 261 -17.23 -4.37 -6.03
C ILE A 261 -16.37 -3.14 -6.33
N SER A 262 -16.56 -2.04 -5.61
CA SER A 262 -15.75 -0.84 -5.77
C SER A 262 -14.27 -1.11 -5.52
N GLU A 263 -13.92 -1.75 -4.40
CA GLU A 263 -12.53 -2.06 -4.06
C GLU A 263 -11.93 -3.11 -5.03
N PHE A 264 -12.72 -4.07 -5.50
CA PHE A 264 -12.33 -5.02 -6.53
C PHE A 264 -11.94 -4.29 -7.84
N LEU A 265 -12.79 -3.40 -8.34
CA LEU A 265 -12.53 -2.63 -9.56
C LEU A 265 -11.33 -1.68 -9.39
N LYS A 266 -11.24 -1.01 -8.24
CA LYS A 266 -10.12 -0.12 -7.90
C LYS A 266 -8.78 -0.83 -7.95
N SER A 267 -8.72 -2.09 -7.55
CA SER A 267 -7.46 -2.86 -7.46
C SER A 267 -6.82 -3.14 -8.83
N PHE A 268 -7.58 -3.10 -9.93
CA PHE A 268 -7.02 -3.19 -11.29
C PHE A 268 -6.09 -2.02 -11.65
N ARG A 269 -6.14 -0.91 -10.90
CA ARG A 269 -5.12 0.14 -11.03
C ARG A 269 -3.70 -0.37 -10.77
N GLY A 270 -3.56 -1.58 -10.21
CA GLY A 270 -2.26 -2.26 -10.06
C GLY A 270 -1.46 -2.32 -11.35
N ILE A 271 -2.13 -2.40 -12.53
CA ILE A 271 -1.48 -2.31 -13.85
C ILE A 271 -0.78 -0.95 -14.00
N SER A 272 -1.48 0.16 -13.69
CA SER A 272 -0.90 1.52 -13.80
C SER A 272 0.26 1.71 -12.83
N THR A 273 0.14 1.20 -11.60
CA THR A 273 1.22 1.24 -10.61
C THR A 273 2.44 0.44 -11.06
N PHE A 274 2.22 -0.70 -11.73
CA PHE A 274 3.32 -1.47 -12.32
C PHE A 274 4.07 -0.66 -13.38
N MET A 275 3.35 0.06 -14.25
CA MET A 275 3.93 0.86 -15.36
C MET A 275 4.70 2.10 -14.90
N GLU A 276 4.47 2.58 -13.67
CA GLU A 276 5.04 3.82 -13.14
C GLU A 276 6.58 3.90 -13.21
N ALA A 277 7.25 2.79 -12.91
CA ALA A 277 8.71 2.75 -12.97
C ALA A 277 9.23 2.77 -14.42
N PHE A 278 8.53 2.10 -15.31
CA PHE A 278 8.94 1.93 -16.70
C PHE A 278 8.68 3.19 -17.54
N ILE A 279 7.60 3.93 -17.27
CA ILE A 279 7.39 5.22 -17.93
C ILE A 279 8.46 6.24 -17.50
N ALA A 280 8.88 6.22 -16.23
CA ALA A 280 9.96 7.08 -15.77
C ALA A 280 11.28 6.73 -16.47
N ALA A 281 11.62 5.45 -16.58
CA ALA A 281 12.79 4.99 -17.32
C ALA A 281 12.72 5.36 -18.81
N ALA A 282 11.57 5.15 -19.45
CA ALA A 282 11.38 5.42 -20.88
C ALA A 282 11.46 6.91 -21.24
N VAL A 283 11.03 7.80 -20.35
CA VAL A 283 10.95 9.25 -20.61
C VAL A 283 12.17 9.99 -20.09
N LEU A 284 12.63 9.67 -18.88
CA LEU A 284 13.73 10.36 -18.21
C LEU A 284 15.09 9.66 -18.39
N GLY A 285 15.10 8.51 -19.09
CA GLY A 285 16.31 7.72 -19.36
C GLY A 285 16.86 7.00 -18.12
N ASP A 286 16.24 7.14 -16.96
CA ASP A 286 16.69 6.54 -15.72
C ASP A 286 15.52 6.25 -14.77
N ILE A 287 15.44 5.01 -14.30
CA ILE A 287 14.37 4.56 -13.40
C ILE A 287 14.49 5.22 -12.01
N SER A 288 15.68 5.61 -11.58
CA SER A 288 15.89 6.29 -10.30
C SER A 288 15.22 7.67 -10.26
N LYS A 289 15.01 8.32 -11.42
CA LYS A 289 14.27 9.59 -11.55
C LYS A 289 12.75 9.44 -11.40
N LYS A 290 12.25 8.26 -11.16
CA LYS A 290 10.84 7.95 -10.86
C LYS A 290 10.24 8.89 -9.80
N ILE A 291 11.06 9.42 -8.89
CA ILE A 291 10.63 10.37 -7.86
C ILE A 291 9.89 11.58 -8.44
N LEU A 292 10.28 12.04 -9.64
CA LEU A 292 9.64 13.19 -10.31
C LEU A 292 8.18 12.91 -10.67
N PHE A 293 7.78 11.63 -10.77
CA PHE A 293 6.39 11.24 -11.03
C PHE A 293 5.67 10.86 -9.74
N VAL A 294 6.33 10.16 -8.82
CA VAL A 294 5.70 9.68 -7.56
C VAL A 294 5.48 10.80 -6.55
N LEU A 295 6.45 11.72 -6.40
CA LEU A 295 6.38 12.77 -5.37
C LEU A 295 5.19 13.73 -5.57
N PRO A 296 4.90 14.24 -6.78
CA PRO A 296 3.74 15.09 -7.00
C PRO A 296 2.43 14.39 -6.66
N VAL A 297 2.28 13.12 -7.05
CA VAL A 297 1.11 12.30 -6.70
C VAL A 297 1.00 12.12 -5.18
N GLY A 298 2.10 11.87 -4.49
CA GLY A 298 2.13 11.71 -3.03
C GLY A 298 1.71 13.00 -2.30
N ILE A 299 2.25 14.16 -2.70
CA ILE A 299 1.87 15.46 -2.15
C ILE A 299 0.40 15.75 -2.45
N GLY A 300 -0.04 15.51 -3.68
CA GLY A 300 -1.44 15.63 -4.09
C GLY A 300 -2.36 14.78 -3.23
N THR A 301 -1.97 13.55 -2.89
CA THR A 301 -2.73 12.66 -2.01
C THR A 301 -2.92 13.25 -0.62
N ALA A 302 -1.86 13.78 -0.01
CA ALA A 302 -1.93 14.41 1.30
C ALA A 302 -2.85 15.63 1.31
N VAL A 303 -2.70 16.51 0.31
CA VAL A 303 -3.58 17.68 0.12
C VAL A 303 -5.03 17.23 -0.14
N GLY A 304 -5.22 16.21 -0.97
CA GLY A 304 -6.53 15.64 -1.27
C GLY A 304 -7.27 15.14 -0.03
N MET A 305 -6.59 14.48 0.91
CA MET A 305 -7.19 14.07 2.19
C MET A 305 -7.68 15.27 3.00
N LEU A 306 -6.93 16.37 3.03
CA LEU A 306 -7.36 17.59 3.72
C LEU A 306 -8.56 18.24 3.03
N VAL A 307 -8.55 18.30 1.69
CA VAL A 307 -9.64 18.85 0.89
C VAL A 307 -10.92 18.05 1.10
N ILE A 308 -10.84 16.70 1.08
CA ILE A 308 -12.01 15.84 1.31
C ILE A 308 -12.58 16.05 2.71
N ASN A 309 -11.76 16.15 3.75
CA ASN A 309 -12.23 16.44 5.12
C ASN A 309 -12.98 17.77 5.20
N PHE A 310 -12.55 18.78 4.44
CA PHE A 310 -13.26 20.06 4.36
C PHE A 310 -14.58 19.94 3.60
N LEU A 311 -14.60 19.20 2.47
CA LEU A 311 -15.78 19.00 1.64
C LEU A 311 -16.86 18.16 2.35
N LEU A 312 -16.49 17.21 3.19
CA LEU A 312 -17.41 16.39 4.00
C LEU A 312 -18.29 17.23 4.96
N LYS A 313 -17.92 18.49 5.24
CA LYS A 313 -18.76 19.42 6.01
C LYS A 313 -19.99 19.91 5.24
N LYS A 314 -19.98 19.83 3.90
CA LYS A 314 -21.03 20.36 3.01
C LYS A 314 -21.67 19.28 2.14
N PHE A 315 -20.97 18.23 1.81
CA PHE A 315 -21.40 17.20 0.87
C PHE A 315 -21.38 15.83 1.52
N ASP A 316 -22.28 14.95 1.08
CA ASP A 316 -22.33 13.57 1.50
C ASP A 316 -21.10 12.78 0.96
N ALA A 317 -20.59 11.83 1.75
CA ALA A 317 -19.47 10.98 1.40
C ALA A 317 -19.69 10.24 0.06
N ARG A 318 -20.92 9.77 -0.21
CA ARG A 318 -21.31 9.14 -1.48
C ARG A 318 -21.11 10.07 -2.66
N GLN A 319 -21.59 11.32 -2.56
CA GLN A 319 -21.47 12.31 -3.63
C GLN A 319 -19.99 12.62 -3.91
N LEU A 320 -19.20 12.77 -2.86
CA LEU A 320 -17.77 13.03 -2.99
C LEU A 320 -17.01 11.87 -3.61
N TYR A 321 -17.39 10.62 -3.30
CA TYR A 321 -16.73 9.46 -3.89
C TYR A 321 -17.03 9.32 -5.38
N ILE A 322 -18.28 9.51 -5.80
CA ILE A 322 -18.69 9.52 -7.22
C ILE A 322 -17.99 10.68 -7.96
N ALA A 323 -18.03 11.89 -7.38
CA ALA A 323 -17.39 13.06 -7.98
C ALA A 323 -15.88 12.86 -8.13
N SER A 324 -15.22 12.21 -7.14
CA SER A 324 -13.79 11.89 -7.21
C SER A 324 -13.45 10.91 -8.34
N GLY A 325 -14.33 9.95 -8.65
CA GLY A 325 -14.18 9.04 -9.78
C GLY A 325 -14.24 9.77 -11.13
N ILE A 326 -15.22 10.67 -11.30
CA ILE A 326 -15.37 11.51 -12.51
C ILE A 326 -14.15 12.45 -12.64
N TYR A 327 -13.78 13.12 -11.56
CA TYR A 327 -12.59 13.97 -11.50
C TYR A 327 -11.33 13.20 -11.90
N SER A 328 -11.15 11.98 -11.39
CA SER A 328 -10.03 11.12 -11.74
C SER A 328 -9.93 10.86 -13.24
N LEU A 329 -11.04 10.51 -13.88
CA LEU A 329 -11.08 10.29 -15.32
C LEU A 329 -10.66 11.54 -16.09
N CYS A 330 -11.25 12.70 -15.77
CA CYS A 330 -10.92 13.97 -16.42
C CYS A 330 -9.45 14.38 -16.23
N ALA A 331 -8.95 14.30 -15.00
CA ALA A 331 -7.57 14.65 -14.67
C ALA A 331 -6.56 13.74 -15.39
N ASN A 332 -6.84 12.44 -15.46
CA ASN A 332 -5.98 11.48 -16.16
C ASN A 332 -6.04 11.65 -17.69
N CYS A 333 -7.19 11.96 -18.28
CA CYS A 333 -7.30 12.32 -19.71
C CYS A 333 -6.48 13.58 -20.04
N ALA A 334 -6.56 14.60 -19.20
CA ALA A 334 -5.79 15.82 -19.39
C ALA A 334 -4.28 15.56 -19.23
N ALA A 335 -3.87 14.79 -18.22
CA ALA A 335 -2.48 14.37 -18.03
C ALA A 335 -1.95 13.56 -19.23
N PHE A 336 -2.77 12.67 -19.80
CA PHE A 336 -2.42 11.95 -21.03
C PHE A 336 -2.15 12.92 -22.19
N GLY A 337 -3.05 13.88 -22.44
CA GLY A 337 -2.90 14.86 -23.50
C GLY A 337 -1.63 15.69 -23.36
N ILE A 338 -1.35 16.20 -22.16
CA ILE A 338 -0.14 16.98 -21.88
C ILE A 338 1.12 16.11 -21.98
N GLY A 339 1.09 14.88 -21.44
CA GLY A 339 2.21 13.94 -21.54
C GLY A 339 2.51 13.55 -22.98
N TYR A 340 1.48 13.33 -23.80
CA TYR A 340 1.64 13.09 -25.24
C TYR A 340 2.32 14.26 -25.96
N LEU A 341 1.88 15.48 -25.70
CA LEU A 341 2.51 16.70 -26.27
C LEU A 341 3.96 16.85 -25.78
N TYR A 342 4.25 16.56 -24.52
CA TYR A 342 5.60 16.57 -23.98
C TYR A 342 6.49 15.56 -24.70
N PHE A 343 6.03 14.31 -24.90
CA PHE A 343 6.85 13.26 -25.53
C PHE A 343 7.09 13.49 -27.02
N THR A 344 6.16 14.18 -27.71
CA THR A 344 6.30 14.49 -29.13
C THR A 344 7.16 15.73 -29.39
N THR A 345 7.10 16.74 -28.50
CA THR A 345 7.77 18.02 -28.72
C THR A 345 9.11 18.16 -27.96
N GLY A 346 9.30 17.37 -26.89
CA GLY A 346 10.46 17.49 -25.99
C GLY A 346 10.51 18.80 -25.19
N ASN A 347 9.44 19.57 -25.14
CA ASN A 347 9.40 20.88 -24.51
C ASN A 347 9.42 20.78 -22.97
N SER A 348 10.43 21.36 -22.33
CA SER A 348 10.59 21.35 -20.87
C SER A 348 9.44 22.01 -20.10
N ILE A 349 8.76 22.99 -20.69
CA ILE A 349 7.58 23.63 -20.08
C ILE A 349 6.46 22.60 -19.96
N LEU A 350 6.22 21.78 -21.00
CA LEU A 350 5.22 20.72 -20.96
C LEU A 350 5.55 19.63 -19.93
N GLN A 351 6.82 19.38 -19.66
CA GLN A 351 7.24 18.50 -18.56
C GLN A 351 6.79 19.04 -17.20
N ILE A 352 6.98 20.33 -16.94
CA ILE A 352 6.55 20.98 -15.71
C ILE A 352 5.01 20.90 -15.58
N VAL A 353 4.30 21.22 -16.68
CA VAL A 353 2.83 21.14 -16.70
C VAL A 353 2.38 19.70 -16.44
N PHE A 354 3.02 18.70 -17.03
CA PHE A 354 2.73 17.29 -16.79
C PHE A 354 2.88 16.92 -15.30
N ILE A 355 3.96 17.38 -14.64
CA ILE A 355 4.18 17.18 -13.21
C ILE A 355 3.05 17.80 -12.37
N VAL A 356 2.55 18.99 -12.76
CA VAL A 356 1.38 19.60 -12.10
C VAL A 356 0.13 18.74 -12.26
N PHE A 357 -0.08 18.14 -13.44
CA PHE A 357 -1.21 17.22 -13.64
C PHE A 357 -1.06 15.93 -12.82
N LEU A 358 0.15 15.44 -12.59
CA LEU A 358 0.38 14.32 -11.66
C LEU A 358 -0.01 14.69 -10.23
N PHE A 359 0.29 15.91 -9.78
CA PHE A 359 -0.21 16.40 -8.49
C PHE A 359 -1.76 16.43 -8.44
N LEU A 360 -2.41 16.89 -9.51
CA LEU A 360 -3.89 16.89 -9.61
C LEU A 360 -4.46 15.46 -9.57
N ILE A 361 -3.83 14.49 -10.24
CA ILE A 361 -4.20 13.08 -10.12
C ILE A 361 -4.09 12.63 -8.65
N GLY A 362 -3.04 13.07 -7.95
CA GLY A 362 -2.85 12.78 -6.53
C GLY A 362 -4.01 13.20 -5.65
N LEU A 363 -4.66 14.33 -5.90
CA LEU A 363 -5.79 14.82 -5.10
C LEU A 363 -6.92 13.79 -4.97
N GLN A 364 -7.19 13.03 -6.02
CA GLN A 364 -8.23 12.00 -6.05
C GLN A 364 -7.93 10.86 -5.05
N PHE A 365 -6.64 10.53 -4.83
CA PHE A 365 -6.27 9.50 -3.86
C PHE A 365 -6.68 9.85 -2.43
N GLY A 366 -6.82 11.15 -2.10
CA GLY A 366 -7.35 11.59 -0.82
C GLY A 366 -8.76 11.02 -0.57
N ALA A 367 -9.66 11.11 -1.55
CA ALA A 367 -11.01 10.55 -1.47
C ALA A 367 -10.98 9.01 -1.41
N SER A 368 -10.23 8.36 -2.31
CA SER A 368 -10.20 6.90 -2.40
C SER A 368 -9.51 6.20 -1.22
N ASN A 369 -8.74 6.90 -0.42
CA ASN A 369 -8.12 6.36 0.80
C ASN A 369 -8.97 6.63 2.05
N LEU A 370 -9.70 7.74 2.11
CA LEU A 370 -10.45 8.14 3.30
C LEU A 370 -11.88 7.59 3.31
N LEU A 371 -12.63 7.77 2.20
CA LEU A 371 -14.07 7.50 2.17
C LEU A 371 -14.45 6.01 2.32
N PRO A 372 -13.69 5.02 1.78
CA PRO A 372 -14.04 3.63 1.94
C PRO A 372 -14.10 3.16 3.40
N SER A 373 -13.25 3.69 4.27
CA SER A 373 -13.28 3.35 5.70
C SER A 373 -14.56 3.87 6.39
N MET A 374 -15.09 5.00 5.95
CA MET A 374 -16.35 5.55 6.45
C MET A 374 -17.53 4.66 6.01
N PHE A 375 -17.58 4.28 4.73
CA PHE A 375 -18.62 3.37 4.23
C PHE A 375 -18.57 2.00 4.91
N GLN A 376 -17.38 1.48 5.21
CA GLN A 376 -17.23 0.24 5.96
C GLN A 376 -17.82 0.34 7.35
N ALA A 377 -17.58 1.45 8.06
CA ALA A 377 -18.16 1.69 9.38
C ALA A 377 -19.70 1.74 9.32
N ASP A 378 -20.26 2.45 8.34
CA ASP A 378 -21.71 2.57 8.15
C ASP A 378 -22.36 1.22 7.85
N VAL A 379 -21.75 0.39 7.01
CA VAL A 379 -22.27 -0.97 6.70
C VAL A 379 -22.16 -1.89 7.90
N LEU A 380 -21.09 -1.79 8.70
CA LEU A 380 -20.96 -2.57 9.95
C LEU A 380 -22.07 -2.26 10.94
N GLU A 381 -22.54 -1.02 11.04
CA GLU A 381 -23.70 -0.65 11.88
C GLU A 381 -24.98 -1.33 11.40
N THR A 382 -25.19 -1.44 10.08
CA THR A 382 -26.36 -2.16 9.55
C THR A 382 -26.32 -3.67 9.83
N ILE A 383 -25.14 -4.26 9.91
CA ILE A 383 -24.95 -5.67 10.25
C ILE A 383 -25.13 -5.87 11.76
N GLU A 384 -24.57 -4.97 12.57
CA GLU A 384 -24.69 -4.99 14.03
C GLU A 384 -26.16 -4.92 14.47
N LEU A 385 -26.95 -4.03 13.86
CA LEU A 385 -28.38 -3.91 14.16
C LEU A 385 -29.15 -5.21 13.89
N LYS A 386 -28.81 -5.94 12.83
CA LYS A 386 -29.48 -7.19 12.44
C LYS A 386 -29.04 -8.41 13.24
N THR A 387 -27.77 -8.48 13.59
CA THR A 387 -27.16 -9.69 14.17
C THR A 387 -26.83 -9.55 15.65
N GLY A 388 -26.92 -8.34 16.19
CA GLY A 388 -26.44 -8.02 17.55
C GLY A 388 -24.93 -8.15 17.70
N LYS A 389 -24.17 -8.34 16.59
CA LYS A 389 -22.72 -8.58 16.60
C LYS A 389 -22.01 -7.64 15.64
N ARG A 390 -20.86 -7.16 16.03
CA ARG A 390 -20.00 -6.31 15.20
C ARG A 390 -18.80 -7.10 14.68
N PHE A 391 -18.54 -7.02 13.36
CA PHE A 391 -17.53 -7.81 12.66
C PHE A 391 -16.42 -6.91 12.08
N ASP A 392 -15.79 -6.09 12.93
CA ASP A 392 -14.77 -5.11 12.50
C ASP A 392 -13.57 -5.73 11.78
N ALA A 393 -13.17 -6.95 12.15
CA ALA A 393 -12.05 -7.65 11.51
C ALA A 393 -12.47 -8.44 10.25
N SER A 394 -13.70 -8.99 10.25
CA SER A 394 -14.17 -9.84 9.14
C SER A 394 -14.47 -9.03 7.89
N PHE A 395 -14.92 -7.79 8.00
CA PHE A 395 -15.27 -6.98 6.82
C PHE A 395 -14.06 -6.59 5.98
N PRO A 396 -12.96 -6.02 6.54
CA PRO A 396 -11.72 -5.83 5.80
C PRO A 396 -11.18 -7.12 5.18
N PHE A 397 -11.34 -8.27 5.85
CA PHE A 397 -10.92 -9.56 5.31
C PHE A 397 -11.71 -9.95 4.05
N VAL A 398 -13.04 -9.79 4.05
CA VAL A 398 -13.87 -10.04 2.87
C VAL A 398 -13.45 -9.16 1.69
N ILE A 399 -13.19 -7.88 1.95
CA ILE A 399 -12.67 -6.95 0.94
C ILE A 399 -11.30 -7.43 0.43
N SER A 400 -10.42 -7.87 1.33
CA SER A 400 -9.08 -8.30 0.95
C SER A 400 -9.07 -9.53 0.04
N VAL A 401 -10.05 -10.43 0.15
CA VAL A 401 -10.23 -11.55 -0.78
C VAL A 401 -10.56 -11.04 -2.19
N GLY A 402 -11.48 -10.08 -2.31
CA GLY A 402 -11.84 -9.47 -3.59
C GLY A 402 -10.67 -8.72 -4.23
N THR A 403 -10.00 -7.88 -3.45
CA THR A 403 -8.83 -7.11 -3.93
C THR A 403 -7.62 -8.00 -4.23
N LEU A 404 -7.48 -9.14 -3.56
CA LEU A 404 -6.48 -10.14 -3.91
C LEU A 404 -6.71 -10.69 -5.32
N ILE A 405 -7.93 -11.10 -5.64
CA ILE A 405 -8.25 -11.66 -6.95
C ILE A 405 -7.94 -10.65 -8.06
N SER A 406 -8.48 -9.44 -7.96
CA SER A 406 -8.26 -8.40 -8.97
C SER A 406 -6.80 -7.91 -9.02
N GLY A 407 -6.14 -7.78 -7.86
CA GLY A 407 -4.73 -7.40 -7.78
C GLY A 407 -3.79 -8.47 -8.34
N THR A 408 -4.11 -9.75 -8.14
CA THR A 408 -3.36 -10.87 -8.74
C THR A 408 -3.51 -10.85 -10.25
N ILE A 409 -4.72 -10.69 -10.78
CA ILE A 409 -4.96 -10.55 -12.23
C ILE A 409 -4.15 -9.37 -12.77
N ALA A 410 -4.24 -8.20 -12.14
CA ALA A 410 -3.53 -7.00 -12.57
C ALA A 410 -2.00 -7.20 -12.59
N SER A 411 -1.43 -7.76 -11.54
CA SER A 411 0.02 -7.97 -11.43
C SER A 411 0.55 -9.07 -12.34
N THR A 412 -0.28 -10.06 -12.68
CA THR A 412 0.08 -11.15 -13.60
C THR A 412 0.00 -10.68 -15.05
N VAL A 413 -1.00 -9.88 -15.40
CA VAL A 413 -1.20 -9.38 -16.77
C VAL A 413 -0.21 -8.24 -17.10
N ALA A 414 0.18 -7.42 -16.14
CA ALA A 414 1.00 -6.25 -16.39
C ALA A 414 2.35 -6.54 -17.10
N PRO A 415 3.15 -7.55 -16.73
CA PRO A 415 4.38 -7.89 -17.48
C PRO A 415 4.12 -8.30 -18.91
N LEU A 416 3.05 -9.09 -19.17
CA LEU A 416 2.67 -9.54 -20.51
C LEU A 416 2.28 -8.36 -21.43
N LEU A 417 1.73 -7.29 -20.84
CA LEU A 417 1.45 -6.06 -21.59
C LEU A 417 2.72 -5.25 -21.86
N LEU A 418 3.72 -5.33 -20.99
CA LEU A 418 4.86 -4.43 -20.99
C LEU A 418 5.91 -4.82 -22.05
N TYR A 419 6.38 -6.06 -22.09
CA TYR A 419 7.50 -6.50 -22.90
C TYR A 419 7.34 -7.96 -23.34
N GLY A 420 8.22 -8.43 -24.26
CA GLY A 420 8.19 -9.76 -24.85
C GLY A 420 7.48 -9.78 -26.20
N ASP A 421 7.49 -10.97 -26.82
CA ASP A 421 6.91 -11.19 -28.14
C ASP A 421 5.37 -11.11 -28.06
N GLY A 422 4.80 -10.16 -28.80
CA GLY A 422 3.35 -9.91 -28.78
C GLY A 422 2.88 -8.94 -27.71
N SER A 423 3.77 -8.32 -26.92
CA SER A 423 3.38 -7.28 -25.96
C SER A 423 2.80 -6.05 -26.65
N ILE A 424 1.78 -5.45 -26.02
CA ILE A 424 1.11 -4.24 -26.57
C ILE A 424 2.03 -3.01 -26.46
N ILE A 425 2.87 -2.94 -25.42
CA ILE A 425 3.69 -1.76 -25.11
C ILE A 425 5.04 -1.81 -25.86
N GLY A 426 5.64 -3.00 -25.97
CA GLY A 426 6.93 -3.18 -26.66
C GLY A 426 8.10 -2.50 -25.93
N TYR A 427 8.15 -2.61 -24.59
CA TYR A 427 9.24 -2.05 -23.79
C TYR A 427 10.55 -2.83 -24.00
N ILE A 428 11.61 -2.11 -24.37
CA ILE A 428 12.95 -2.70 -24.58
C ILE A 428 13.65 -2.75 -23.22
N GLN A 429 14.00 -3.96 -22.78
CA GLN A 429 14.73 -4.17 -21.53
C GLN A 429 16.19 -3.68 -21.64
N PRO A 430 16.78 -3.14 -20.56
CA PRO A 430 18.20 -2.84 -20.50
C PRO A 430 19.08 -4.06 -20.75
N THR A 431 20.23 -3.84 -21.41
CA THR A 431 21.29 -4.85 -21.60
C THR A 431 22.59 -4.35 -20.98
N ASP A 432 23.59 -5.24 -20.82
CA ASP A 432 24.88 -4.83 -20.28
C ASP A 432 25.60 -3.82 -21.21
N LEU A 433 25.39 -3.95 -22.52
CA LEU A 433 25.93 -3.03 -23.52
C LEU A 433 25.12 -1.75 -23.64
N VAL A 434 23.82 -1.79 -23.35
CA VAL A 434 22.91 -0.65 -23.45
C VAL A 434 22.08 -0.56 -22.16
N PRO A 435 22.65 0.02 -21.10
CA PRO A 435 21.96 0.15 -19.79
C PRO A 435 20.70 1.03 -19.84
N ASN A 436 20.66 1.97 -20.79
CA ASN A 436 19.54 2.90 -20.97
C ASN A 436 19.03 2.84 -22.43
N PRO A 437 18.27 1.79 -22.82
CA PRO A 437 17.77 1.68 -24.18
C PRO A 437 16.76 2.79 -24.49
N VAL A 438 16.93 3.42 -25.65
CA VAL A 438 16.00 4.45 -26.11
C VAL A 438 14.69 3.79 -26.51
N GLN A 439 13.63 4.12 -25.82
CA GLN A 439 12.29 3.62 -26.13
C GLN A 439 11.66 4.38 -27.30
N SER A 440 10.92 3.66 -28.15
CA SER A 440 10.19 4.28 -29.26
C SER A 440 9.10 5.25 -28.75
N LEU A 441 8.68 6.21 -29.59
CA LEU A 441 7.57 7.09 -29.24
C LEU A 441 6.29 6.30 -28.99
N GLY A 442 6.03 5.27 -29.78
CA GLY A 442 4.88 4.38 -29.58
C GLY A 442 4.88 3.72 -28.20
N THR A 443 6.03 3.16 -27.78
CA THR A 443 6.21 2.58 -26.44
C THR A 443 5.93 3.61 -25.34
N LYS A 444 6.48 4.83 -25.47
CA LYS A 444 6.27 5.91 -24.47
C LYS A 444 4.81 6.30 -24.35
N VAL A 445 4.10 6.45 -25.48
CA VAL A 445 2.69 6.83 -25.52
C VAL A 445 1.80 5.72 -24.96
N THR A 446 2.08 4.46 -25.29
CA THR A 446 1.32 3.32 -24.77
C THR A 446 1.55 3.14 -23.26
N LEU A 447 2.79 3.31 -22.78
CA LEU A 447 3.07 3.37 -21.34
C LEU A 447 2.29 4.50 -20.64
N LEU A 448 2.25 5.69 -21.26
CA LEU A 448 1.48 6.82 -20.74
C LEU A 448 -0.01 6.50 -20.65
N PHE A 449 -0.56 5.82 -21.65
CA PHE A 449 -1.95 5.37 -21.64
C PHE A 449 -2.24 4.45 -20.44
N PHE A 450 -1.44 3.42 -20.25
CA PHE A 450 -1.61 2.50 -19.12
C PHE A 450 -1.36 3.18 -17.76
N TYR A 451 -0.45 4.14 -17.70
CA TYR A 451 -0.15 4.88 -16.47
C TYR A 451 -1.26 5.86 -16.08
N THR A 452 -1.85 6.58 -17.04
CA THR A 452 -2.84 7.63 -16.78
C THR A 452 -4.28 7.16 -17.09
N ILE A 453 -4.64 6.95 -18.36
CA ILE A 453 -6.02 6.67 -18.78
C ILE A 453 -6.59 5.44 -18.10
N MET A 454 -5.83 4.33 -18.06
CA MET A 454 -6.25 3.10 -17.39
C MET A 454 -6.53 3.34 -15.91
N HIS A 455 -5.67 4.13 -15.24
CA HIS A 455 -5.89 4.55 -13.86
C HIS A 455 -7.21 5.32 -13.70
N GLY A 456 -7.45 6.33 -14.55
CA GLY A 456 -8.66 7.14 -14.53
C GLY A 456 -9.93 6.31 -14.75
N ILE A 457 -9.90 5.37 -15.71
CA ILE A 457 -11.02 4.45 -15.98
C ILE A 457 -11.31 3.57 -14.76
N MET A 458 -10.31 2.97 -14.15
CA MET A 458 -10.52 2.07 -13.00
C MET A 458 -11.08 2.83 -11.79
N MET A 459 -10.62 4.05 -11.55
CA MET A 459 -11.13 4.89 -10.47
C MET A 459 -12.56 5.37 -10.73
N PHE A 460 -12.91 5.68 -11.97
CA PHE A 460 -14.28 5.99 -12.38
C PHE A 460 -15.20 4.78 -12.19
N LEU A 461 -14.80 3.62 -12.69
CA LEU A 461 -15.56 2.37 -12.53
C LEU A 461 -15.75 1.99 -11.05
N ALA A 462 -14.76 2.25 -10.20
CA ALA A 462 -14.89 2.05 -8.75
C ALA A 462 -15.96 2.94 -8.12
N GLY A 463 -16.22 4.12 -8.69
CA GLY A 463 -17.31 5.03 -8.29
C GLY A 463 -18.71 4.56 -8.71
N VAL A 464 -18.83 3.76 -9.79
CA VAL A 464 -20.13 3.37 -10.36
C VAL A 464 -21.03 2.62 -9.36
N PRO A 465 -20.58 1.63 -8.57
CA PRO A 465 -21.43 0.96 -7.59
C PRO A 465 -22.09 1.91 -6.60
N PHE A 466 -21.47 3.05 -6.30
CA PHE A 466 -21.99 4.02 -5.35
C PHE A 466 -23.22 4.80 -5.87
N PHE A 467 -23.52 4.77 -7.16
CA PHE A 467 -24.81 5.28 -7.65
C PHE A 467 -26.01 4.50 -7.08
N PHE A 468 -25.79 3.24 -6.71
CA PHE A 468 -26.80 2.35 -6.12
C PHE A 468 -26.75 2.30 -4.58
N TYR A 469 -25.75 2.95 -3.96
CA TYR A 469 -25.59 2.99 -2.50
C TYR A 469 -26.61 3.92 -1.85
N LYS A 470 -27.52 3.38 -1.05
CA LYS A 470 -28.64 4.13 -0.46
C LYS A 470 -28.48 4.44 1.03
N LEU A 471 -27.38 4.00 1.66
CA LEU A 471 -27.11 4.24 3.08
C LEU A 471 -26.49 5.64 3.27
N THR A 472 -27.31 6.70 3.12
CA THR A 472 -26.89 8.10 3.16
C THR A 472 -27.94 8.97 3.86
N GLY A 473 -27.55 10.15 4.34
CA GLY A 473 -28.44 11.13 4.94
C GLY A 473 -29.32 10.54 6.07
N LYS A 474 -30.63 10.73 5.98
CA LYS A 474 -31.60 10.27 7.00
C LYS A 474 -31.54 8.77 7.25
N THR A 475 -31.39 7.96 6.18
CA THR A 475 -31.31 6.49 6.32
C THR A 475 -30.09 6.07 7.17
N LYS A 476 -28.97 6.73 7.00
CA LYS A 476 -27.76 6.49 7.81
C LYS A 476 -28.01 6.89 9.28
N GLU A 477 -28.62 8.06 9.52
CA GLU A 477 -28.95 8.57 10.85
C GLU A 477 -29.92 7.60 11.59
N GLU A 478 -30.95 7.13 10.91
CA GLU A 478 -31.91 6.16 11.45
C GLU A 478 -31.24 4.84 11.89
N TYR A 479 -30.31 4.31 11.07
CA TYR A 479 -29.55 3.11 11.44
C TYR A 479 -28.63 3.37 12.63
N HIS A 480 -27.97 4.51 12.66
CA HIS A 480 -27.06 4.90 13.74
C HIS A 480 -27.81 5.04 15.08
N GLU A 481 -28.93 5.75 15.09
CA GLU A 481 -29.78 5.89 16.29
C GLU A 481 -30.33 4.54 16.78
N ALA A 482 -30.75 3.67 15.86
CA ALA A 482 -31.24 2.34 16.21
C ALA A 482 -30.15 1.46 16.85
N VAL A 483 -28.90 1.55 16.33
CA VAL A 483 -27.76 0.83 16.91
C VAL A 483 -27.42 1.38 18.30
N LEU A 484 -27.46 2.70 18.50
CA LEU A 484 -27.21 3.29 19.81
C LEU A 484 -28.23 2.82 20.85
N LYS A 485 -29.52 2.83 20.51
CA LYS A 485 -30.60 2.30 21.38
C LYS A 485 -30.38 0.82 21.72
N GLN A 486 -30.05 -0.01 20.72
CA GLN A 486 -29.77 -1.43 20.94
C GLN A 486 -28.58 -1.64 21.89
N ARG A 487 -27.52 -0.83 21.77
CA ARG A 487 -26.35 -0.91 22.68
C ARG A 487 -26.71 -0.48 24.11
N GLU A 488 -27.55 0.54 24.29
CA GLU A 488 -28.04 0.98 25.60
C GLU A 488 -28.88 -0.12 26.26
N GLU A 489 -29.81 -0.73 25.53
CA GLU A 489 -30.61 -1.84 26.03
C GLU A 489 -29.77 -3.06 26.43
N MET A 490 -28.74 -3.41 25.63
CA MET A 490 -27.83 -4.49 25.99
C MET A 490 -27.00 -4.17 27.23
N ALA A 491 -26.54 -2.92 27.39
CA ALA A 491 -25.80 -2.49 28.57
C ALA A 491 -26.65 -2.54 29.83
N GLN A 492 -27.94 -2.16 29.74
CA GLN A 492 -28.90 -2.26 30.86
C GLN A 492 -29.22 -3.70 31.27
N LYS A 493 -29.22 -4.66 30.31
CA LYS A 493 -29.43 -6.08 30.59
C LYS A 493 -28.21 -6.77 31.22
N GLN A 494 -27.02 -6.19 31.09
CA GLN A 494 -25.76 -6.71 31.67
C GLN A 494 -25.39 -6.08 33.01
N ALA A 495 -26.02 -4.97 33.37
CA ALA A 495 -25.92 -4.29 34.68
C ALA A 495 -26.92 -4.86 35.67
#